data_084d1b969b682eb071dd90a87a643463
#
_entry.id   084d1b969b682eb071dd90a87a643463
#
_cell.length_a   1.000
_cell.length_b   1.000
_cell.length_c   1.000
_cell.angle_alpha   90.00
_cell.angle_beta   90.00
_cell.angle_gamma   90.00
#
_symmetry.space_group_name_H-M   'P 1'
#
loop_
_entity.id
_entity.type
_entity.pdbx_description
1 polymer ?
#
loop_
_entity_poly.entity_id
_entity_poly.type
_entity_poly.pdbx_seq_one_letter_code
_entity_poly.pdbx_strand_id
1 'polypeptide(L)'
;YRAEAMVNWCPGPGTVLANEEVTAQGRSDRGNFPVFRRPLQQWMMRITAYADRLLDDLERLDWPEAIKLMQRNWIGRSEGARITFPVDDGPAIEVFTTRPDTTFGATYMVLAPEHPLVEELTAADWPDGTVASWTGGHATPAEAVAAYLRQAASRSDVERQIESREKTGVFLGSFATNPTNGEPIPVFIADYVLMGYGTGAI
;
A
#
# COMPACT_ATOMS: atom_id res chain seq x y z
N TYR A 1 -18.62 -0.52 -13.94
CA TYR A 1 -19.40 -0.06 -12.80
C TYR A 1 -19.03 1.38 -12.44
N ARG A 2 -19.88 2.03 -11.63
CA ARG A 2 -19.59 3.36 -11.10
C ARG A 2 -19.13 3.26 -9.66
N ALA A 3 -18.05 3.95 -9.31
CA ALA A 3 -17.55 4.06 -7.96
C ALA A 3 -16.96 5.45 -7.72
N GLU A 4 -16.90 5.86 -6.47
CA GLU A 4 -16.19 7.05 -6.06
C GLU A 4 -14.69 6.79 -6.07
N ALA A 5 -13.93 7.67 -6.71
CA ALA A 5 -12.47 7.61 -6.76
C ALA A 5 -11.87 8.99 -6.55
N MET A 6 -10.72 9.05 -5.90
CA MET A 6 -9.95 10.28 -5.73
C MET A 6 -9.33 10.68 -7.08
N VAL A 7 -9.66 11.87 -7.56
CA VAL A 7 -9.22 12.38 -8.85
C VAL A 7 -8.54 13.74 -8.73
N ASN A 8 -7.70 14.08 -9.72
CA ASN A 8 -7.09 15.38 -9.86
C ASN A 8 -8.07 16.31 -10.58
N TRP A 9 -8.85 17.08 -9.84
CA TRP A 9 -9.82 18.01 -10.39
C TRP A 9 -9.18 19.35 -10.70
N CYS A 10 -9.35 19.81 -11.95
CA CYS A 10 -8.90 21.12 -12.40
C CYS A 10 -10.11 22.00 -12.72
N PRO A 11 -10.39 23.04 -11.90
CA PRO A 11 -11.56 23.90 -12.08
C PRO A 11 -11.48 24.82 -13.29
N GLY A 12 -10.27 25.16 -13.77
CA GLY A 12 -10.10 26.03 -14.94
C GLY A 12 -10.79 25.47 -16.17
N PRO A 13 -10.40 24.29 -16.68
CA PRO A 13 -11.07 23.61 -17.79
C PRO A 13 -12.32 22.82 -17.33
N GLY A 14 -12.58 22.66 -16.03
CA GLY A 14 -13.71 21.90 -15.49
C GLY A 14 -13.60 20.41 -15.73
N THR A 15 -12.39 19.83 -15.67
CA THR A 15 -12.14 18.43 -16.00
C THR A 15 -11.23 17.73 -14.98
N VAL A 16 -11.19 16.40 -15.05
CA VAL A 16 -10.24 15.54 -14.34
C VAL A 16 -8.97 15.43 -15.18
N LEU A 17 -7.81 15.50 -14.52
CA LEU A 17 -6.50 15.36 -15.13
C LEU A 17 -5.84 14.03 -14.74
N ALA A 18 -5.10 13.45 -15.67
CA ALA A 18 -4.19 12.35 -15.37
C ALA A 18 -3.03 12.82 -14.48
N ASN A 19 -2.35 11.90 -13.80
CA ASN A 19 -1.23 12.26 -12.92
C ASN A 19 -0.11 12.97 -13.69
N GLU A 20 0.13 12.56 -14.94
CA GLU A 20 1.15 13.10 -15.83
C GLU A 20 0.86 14.54 -16.28
N GLU A 21 -0.42 14.97 -16.18
CA GLU A 21 -0.86 16.32 -16.51
C GLU A 21 -0.80 17.28 -15.32
N VAL A 22 -0.32 16.80 -14.16
CA VAL A 22 -0.15 17.60 -12.95
C VAL A 22 1.33 17.83 -12.69
N THR A 23 1.74 19.11 -12.66
CA THR A 23 3.13 19.48 -12.39
C THR A 23 3.50 19.27 -10.91
N ALA A 24 4.81 19.24 -10.60
CA ALA A 24 5.30 19.14 -9.23
C ALA A 24 4.81 20.29 -8.30
N GLN A 25 4.34 21.41 -8.88
CA GLN A 25 3.76 22.52 -8.14
C GLN A 25 2.25 22.38 -7.91
N GLY A 26 1.65 21.24 -8.26
CA GLY A 26 0.21 20.98 -8.10
C GLY A 26 -0.67 21.77 -9.07
N ARG A 27 -0.15 22.04 -10.28
CA ARG A 27 -0.86 22.81 -11.31
C ARG A 27 -0.97 21.99 -12.59
N SER A 28 -1.97 22.30 -13.43
CA SER A 28 -2.12 21.67 -14.74
C SER A 28 -0.96 22.04 -15.67
N ASP A 29 -0.47 21.08 -16.47
CA ASP A 29 0.54 21.28 -17.49
C ASP A 29 0.06 22.27 -18.56
N ARG A 30 -1.25 22.26 -18.85
CA ARG A 30 -1.91 23.17 -19.79
C ARG A 30 -2.70 24.23 -19.04
N GLY A 31 -2.36 25.50 -19.25
CA GLY A 31 -3.05 26.64 -18.69
C GLY A 31 -2.65 26.98 -17.26
N ASN A 32 -1.77 26.21 -16.62
CA ASN A 32 -1.20 26.48 -15.31
C ASN A 32 -2.27 26.76 -14.20
N PHE A 33 -3.40 26.06 -14.24
CA PHE A 33 -4.47 26.16 -13.26
C PHE A 33 -4.18 25.35 -12.00
N PRO A 34 -4.68 25.73 -10.83
CA PRO A 34 -4.54 24.93 -9.62
C PRO A 34 -5.32 23.62 -9.77
N VAL A 35 -4.74 22.52 -9.24
CA VAL A 35 -5.33 21.17 -9.26
C VAL A 35 -5.60 20.75 -7.83
N PHE A 36 -6.78 20.16 -7.60
CA PHE A 36 -7.23 19.72 -6.28
C PHE A 36 -7.58 18.23 -6.32
N ARG A 37 -7.12 17.46 -5.35
CA ARG A 37 -7.61 16.09 -5.18
C ARG A 37 -8.97 16.11 -4.51
N ARG A 38 -9.96 15.45 -5.12
CA ARG A 38 -11.31 15.33 -4.59
C ARG A 38 -11.97 14.02 -5.01
N PRO A 39 -12.89 13.49 -4.22
CA PRO A 39 -13.67 12.34 -4.63
C PRO A 39 -14.69 12.73 -5.71
N LEU A 40 -14.76 11.93 -6.77
CA LEU A 40 -15.78 12.04 -7.82
C LEU A 40 -16.23 10.65 -8.27
N GLN A 41 -17.50 10.54 -8.66
CA GLN A 41 -18.04 9.33 -9.30
C GLN A 41 -17.39 9.11 -10.66
N GLN A 42 -16.70 7.97 -10.81
CA GLN A 42 -15.99 7.58 -12.01
C GLN A 42 -16.53 6.27 -12.57
N TRP A 43 -16.39 6.07 -13.88
CA TRP A 43 -16.57 4.78 -14.50
C TRP A 43 -15.31 3.94 -14.26
N MET A 44 -15.52 2.75 -13.68
CA MET A 44 -14.45 1.80 -13.39
C MET A 44 -14.61 0.54 -14.24
N MET A 45 -13.51 0.00 -14.74
CA MET A 45 -13.46 -1.28 -15.44
C MET A 45 -12.97 -2.38 -14.49
N ARG A 46 -13.63 -3.54 -14.51
CA ARG A 46 -13.19 -4.73 -13.78
C ARG A 46 -12.08 -5.44 -14.57
N ILE A 47 -10.93 -4.82 -14.68
CA ILE A 47 -9.83 -5.28 -15.54
C ILE A 47 -9.31 -6.68 -15.20
N THR A 48 -9.46 -7.12 -13.94
CA THR A 48 -9.05 -8.45 -13.47
C THR A 48 -10.12 -9.53 -13.64
N ALA A 49 -11.36 -9.17 -14.00
CA ALA A 49 -12.47 -10.13 -14.07
C ALA A 49 -12.29 -11.24 -15.11
N TYR A 50 -11.45 -11.02 -16.11
CA TYR A 50 -11.14 -11.98 -17.18
C TYR A 50 -9.69 -12.46 -17.13
N ALA A 51 -8.91 -12.14 -16.10
CA ALA A 51 -7.49 -12.45 -16.03
C ALA A 51 -7.20 -13.95 -16.17
N ASP A 52 -7.88 -14.81 -15.40
CA ASP A 52 -7.72 -16.26 -15.47
C ASP A 52 -8.12 -16.79 -16.84
N ARG A 53 -9.27 -16.33 -17.38
CA ARG A 53 -9.72 -16.76 -18.71
C ARG A 53 -8.73 -16.35 -19.81
N LEU A 54 -8.15 -15.15 -19.73
CA LEU A 54 -7.13 -14.72 -20.69
C LEU A 54 -5.90 -15.63 -20.65
N LEU A 55 -5.48 -16.09 -19.48
CA LEU A 55 -4.38 -17.06 -19.34
C LEU A 55 -4.75 -18.40 -19.97
N ASP A 56 -5.93 -18.93 -19.66
CA ASP A 56 -6.39 -20.23 -20.19
C ASP A 56 -6.55 -20.20 -21.71
N ASP A 57 -7.08 -19.11 -22.26
CA ASP A 57 -7.29 -18.97 -23.70
C ASP A 57 -5.98 -18.82 -24.50
N LEU A 58 -4.83 -18.49 -23.87
CA LEU A 58 -3.51 -18.51 -24.52
C LEU A 58 -3.15 -19.87 -25.07
N GLU A 59 -3.59 -20.97 -24.44
CA GLU A 59 -3.31 -22.34 -24.87
C GLU A 59 -3.99 -22.69 -26.20
N ARG A 60 -5.04 -21.96 -26.57
CA ARG A 60 -5.80 -22.14 -27.81
C ARG A 60 -5.23 -21.35 -29.00
N LEU A 61 -4.27 -20.46 -28.73
CA LEU A 61 -3.70 -19.61 -29.74
C LEU A 61 -2.46 -20.25 -30.37
N ASP A 62 -2.37 -20.17 -31.69
CA ASP A 62 -1.15 -20.55 -32.42
C ASP A 62 -0.17 -19.37 -32.44
N TRP A 63 0.29 -18.98 -31.27
CA TRP A 63 1.27 -17.91 -31.07
C TRP A 63 2.62 -18.49 -30.63
N PRO A 64 3.74 -17.82 -30.97
CA PRO A 64 5.06 -18.18 -30.46
C PRO A 64 5.07 -18.17 -28.91
N GLU A 65 5.74 -19.16 -28.32
CA GLU A 65 5.79 -19.31 -26.84
C GLU A 65 6.34 -18.05 -26.14
N ALA A 66 7.28 -17.34 -26.74
CA ALA A 66 7.80 -16.09 -26.19
C ALA A 66 6.68 -15.04 -26.01
N ILE A 67 5.75 -14.95 -26.94
CA ILE A 67 4.61 -14.02 -26.87
C ILE A 67 3.62 -14.48 -25.78
N LYS A 68 3.30 -15.77 -25.71
CA LYS A 68 2.45 -16.34 -24.65
C LYS A 68 3.05 -16.09 -23.28
N LEU A 69 4.38 -16.27 -23.13
CA LEU A 69 5.09 -16.01 -21.88
C LEU A 69 5.01 -14.52 -21.48
N MET A 70 5.16 -13.61 -22.43
CA MET A 70 5.00 -12.17 -22.16
C MET A 70 3.58 -11.85 -21.65
N GLN A 71 2.53 -12.46 -22.23
CA GLN A 71 1.15 -12.26 -21.79
C GLN A 71 0.92 -12.85 -20.38
N ARG A 72 1.43 -14.06 -20.10
CA ARG A 72 1.36 -14.67 -18.76
C ARG A 72 2.05 -13.80 -17.71
N ASN A 73 3.24 -13.31 -18.01
CA ASN A 73 4.00 -12.44 -17.11
C ASN A 73 3.31 -11.09 -16.89
N TRP A 74 2.68 -10.54 -17.91
CA TRP A 74 1.92 -9.28 -17.80
C TRP A 74 0.71 -9.41 -16.88
N ILE A 75 -0.05 -10.49 -17.01
CA ILE A 75 -1.20 -10.76 -16.13
C ILE A 75 -0.71 -11.05 -14.70
N GLY A 76 0.44 -11.74 -14.57
CA GLY A 76 1.13 -11.89 -13.30
C GLY A 76 0.36 -12.71 -12.26
N ARG A 77 -0.32 -13.81 -12.65
CA ARG A 77 -0.93 -14.71 -11.67
C ARG A 77 0.12 -15.19 -10.69
N SER A 78 -0.13 -14.99 -9.40
CA SER A 78 0.72 -15.48 -8.33
C SER A 78 -0.09 -16.33 -7.36
N GLU A 79 0.55 -17.38 -6.83
CA GLU A 79 -0.01 -18.26 -5.81
C GLU A 79 0.79 -18.05 -4.52
N GLY A 80 0.10 -18.04 -3.39
CA GLY A 80 0.72 -17.80 -2.11
C GLY A 80 -0.17 -18.23 -0.95
N ALA A 81 0.27 -17.90 0.25
CA ALA A 81 -0.45 -18.19 1.48
C ALA A 81 -0.88 -16.88 2.17
N ARG A 82 -2.02 -16.94 2.84
CA ARG A 82 -2.41 -15.93 3.84
C ARG A 82 -1.92 -16.41 5.19
N ILE A 83 -1.21 -15.55 5.89
CA ILE A 83 -0.66 -15.83 7.22
C ILE A 83 -1.22 -14.79 8.17
N THR A 84 -1.75 -15.26 9.29
CA THR A 84 -2.31 -14.41 10.33
C THR A 84 -1.28 -14.24 11.45
N PHE A 85 -0.96 -13.00 11.75
CA PHE A 85 -0.10 -12.59 12.85
C PHE A 85 -0.97 -12.08 14.00
N PRO A 86 -1.10 -12.82 15.11
CA PRO A 86 -1.81 -12.35 16.29
C PRO A 86 -1.16 -11.09 16.86
N VAL A 87 -1.98 -10.19 17.39
CA VAL A 87 -1.53 -9.03 18.17
C VAL A 87 -2.15 -9.15 19.55
N ASP A 88 -1.35 -9.01 20.60
CA ASP A 88 -1.85 -9.05 21.96
C ASP A 88 -2.80 -7.86 22.20
N ASP A 89 -3.99 -8.15 22.74
CA ASP A 89 -5.05 -7.18 23.00
C ASP A 89 -5.54 -6.38 21.78
N GLY A 90 -5.31 -6.89 20.56
CA GLY A 90 -5.70 -6.22 19.32
C GLY A 90 -6.16 -7.17 18.21
N PRO A 91 -6.62 -6.60 17.08
CA PRO A 91 -6.98 -7.39 15.92
C PRO A 91 -5.75 -8.01 15.26
N ALA A 92 -5.89 -9.26 14.82
CA ALA A 92 -4.81 -9.94 14.09
C ALA A 92 -4.57 -9.31 12.71
N ILE A 93 -3.31 -9.31 12.28
CA ILE A 93 -2.90 -8.80 10.97
C ILE A 93 -2.80 -9.97 9.98
N GLU A 94 -3.48 -9.87 8.85
CA GLU A 94 -3.38 -10.83 7.76
C GLU A 94 -2.40 -10.34 6.70
N VAL A 95 -1.42 -11.18 6.34
CA VAL A 95 -0.44 -10.93 5.28
C VAL A 95 -0.59 -11.95 4.18
N PHE A 96 -0.56 -11.53 2.93
CA PHE A 96 -0.41 -12.42 1.79
C PHE A 96 1.06 -12.49 1.36
N THR A 97 1.60 -13.70 1.24
CA THR A 97 2.97 -13.90 0.76
C THR A 97 3.07 -15.05 -0.24
N THR A 98 3.89 -14.87 -1.28
CA THR A 98 4.28 -15.94 -2.21
C THR A 98 5.44 -16.80 -1.66
N ARG A 99 6.05 -16.39 -0.55
CA ARG A 99 7.18 -17.03 0.09
C ARG A 99 6.90 -17.30 1.58
N PRO A 100 5.93 -18.20 1.91
CA PRO A 100 5.62 -18.52 3.30
C PRO A 100 6.80 -19.16 4.05
N ASP A 101 7.74 -19.77 3.35
CA ASP A 101 8.99 -20.33 3.86
C ASP A 101 9.91 -19.30 4.52
N THR A 102 9.79 -18.01 4.16
CA THR A 102 10.63 -16.94 4.72
C THR A 102 10.06 -16.33 6.01
N THR A 103 8.86 -16.72 6.42
CA THR A 103 8.17 -16.14 7.60
C THR A 103 8.96 -16.31 8.90
N PHE A 104 9.75 -17.39 9.04
CA PHE A 104 10.64 -17.59 10.20
C PHE A 104 11.63 -16.44 10.41
N GLY A 105 12.04 -15.75 9.35
CA GLY A 105 12.97 -14.63 9.39
C GLY A 105 12.30 -13.26 9.45
N ALA A 106 11.00 -13.18 9.64
CA ALA A 106 10.30 -11.90 9.79
C ALA A 106 10.71 -11.22 11.10
N THR A 107 11.23 -10.00 11.02
CA THR A 107 11.74 -9.23 12.15
C THR A 107 10.90 -8.00 12.46
N TYR A 108 9.99 -7.63 11.58
CA TYR A 108 9.02 -6.54 11.75
C TYR A 108 7.84 -6.72 10.79
N MET A 109 6.75 -6.05 11.10
CA MET A 109 5.53 -5.99 10.30
C MET A 109 5.32 -4.56 9.82
N VAL A 110 4.88 -4.37 8.57
CA VAL A 110 4.61 -3.03 8.04
C VAL A 110 3.22 -2.97 7.43
N LEU A 111 2.43 -2.01 7.86
CA LEU A 111 1.11 -1.70 7.31
C LEU A 111 1.18 -0.50 6.36
N ALA A 112 0.29 -0.50 5.37
CA ALA A 112 0.03 0.71 4.61
C ALA A 112 -0.51 1.82 5.53
N PRO A 113 -0.18 3.09 5.30
CA PRO A 113 -0.69 4.20 6.13
C PRO A 113 -2.23 4.26 6.17
N GLU A 114 -2.88 3.85 5.09
CA GLU A 114 -4.34 3.83 4.96
C GLU A 114 -5.00 2.54 5.49
N HIS A 115 -4.21 1.62 6.06
CA HIS A 115 -4.74 0.34 6.53
C HIS A 115 -5.70 0.55 7.71
N PRO A 116 -6.89 -0.07 7.73
CA PRO A 116 -7.91 0.15 8.76
C PRO A 116 -7.44 -0.19 10.17
N LEU A 117 -6.50 -1.12 10.32
CA LEU A 117 -5.95 -1.49 11.63
C LEU A 117 -4.96 -0.46 12.22
N VAL A 118 -4.54 0.56 11.48
CA VAL A 118 -3.55 1.54 11.97
C VAL A 118 -4.06 2.25 13.22
N GLU A 119 -5.31 2.67 13.23
CA GLU A 119 -5.91 3.36 14.37
C GLU A 119 -6.03 2.42 15.58
N GLU A 120 -6.48 1.18 15.37
CA GLU A 120 -6.71 0.19 16.44
C GLU A 120 -5.40 -0.32 17.05
N LEU A 121 -4.33 -0.41 16.26
CA LEU A 121 -3.01 -0.90 16.66
C LEU A 121 -2.07 0.22 17.15
N THR A 122 -2.48 1.48 17.07
CA THR A 122 -1.68 2.59 17.62
C THR A 122 -1.81 2.61 19.15
N ALA A 123 -0.71 2.31 19.85
CA ALA A 123 -0.67 2.30 21.30
C ALA A 123 -0.85 3.73 21.87
N ALA A 124 -1.32 3.80 23.13
CA ALA A 124 -1.46 5.08 23.83
C ALA A 124 -0.09 5.71 24.16
N ASP A 125 0.85 4.89 24.60
CA ASP A 125 2.20 5.30 24.99
C ASP A 125 3.25 4.40 24.31
N TRP A 126 4.49 4.90 24.25
CA TRP A 126 5.60 4.08 23.77
C TRP A 126 5.91 2.96 24.77
N PRO A 127 6.04 1.71 24.32
CA PRO A 127 6.51 0.62 25.16
C PRO A 127 7.91 0.92 25.72
N ASP A 128 8.18 0.40 26.93
CA ASP A 128 9.50 0.50 27.55
C ASP A 128 10.60 -0.05 26.62
N GLY A 129 11.68 0.70 26.49
CA GLY A 129 12.79 0.31 25.62
C GLY A 129 12.60 0.64 24.12
N THR A 130 11.54 1.38 23.75
CA THR A 130 11.35 1.83 22.38
C THR A 130 12.57 2.60 21.87
N VAL A 131 13.08 2.20 20.70
CA VAL A 131 14.23 2.84 20.08
C VAL A 131 13.85 4.23 19.59
N ALA A 132 14.66 5.25 19.91
CA ALA A 132 14.36 6.64 19.58
C ALA A 132 14.13 6.90 18.05
N SER A 133 14.83 6.17 17.19
CA SER A 133 14.63 6.26 15.73
C SER A 133 13.26 5.75 15.26
N TRP A 134 12.55 4.97 16.05
CA TRP A 134 11.24 4.41 15.70
C TRP A 134 10.09 5.39 15.98
N THR A 135 10.33 6.37 16.87
CA THR A 135 9.30 7.32 17.32
C THR A 135 9.05 8.46 16.33
N GLY A 136 9.88 8.59 15.30
CA GLY A 136 9.85 9.76 14.40
C GLY A 136 10.09 11.10 15.12
N GLY A 137 10.65 11.07 16.34
CA GLY A 137 10.91 12.25 17.17
C GLY A 137 9.69 12.78 17.94
N HIS A 138 8.59 12.02 18.01
CA HIS A 138 7.35 12.41 18.69
C HIS A 138 7.27 11.81 20.10
N ALA A 139 6.52 12.48 20.96
CA ALA A 139 6.35 12.06 22.37
C ALA A 139 5.44 10.82 22.51
N THR A 140 4.45 10.67 21.62
CA THR A 140 3.50 9.56 21.65
C THR A 140 3.35 8.87 20.30
N PRO A 141 2.93 7.59 20.26
CA PRO A 141 2.59 6.88 19.03
C PRO A 141 1.55 7.63 18.17
N ALA A 142 0.50 8.14 18.82
CA ALA A 142 -0.59 8.85 18.12
C ALA A 142 -0.10 10.11 17.38
N GLU A 143 0.80 10.89 18.00
CA GLU A 143 1.40 12.07 17.34
C GLU A 143 2.26 11.68 16.13
N ALA A 144 3.10 10.66 16.30
CA ALA A 144 3.97 10.15 15.25
C ALA A 144 3.18 9.61 14.06
N VAL A 145 2.17 8.78 14.33
CA VAL A 145 1.28 8.22 13.31
C VAL A 145 0.52 9.33 12.58
N ALA A 146 -0.09 10.27 13.30
CA ALA A 146 -0.81 11.40 12.69
C ALA A 146 0.09 12.27 11.81
N ALA A 147 1.33 12.52 12.23
CA ALA A 147 2.32 13.24 11.42
C ALA A 147 2.68 12.47 10.15
N TYR A 148 2.93 11.17 10.29
CA TYR A 148 3.30 10.30 9.15
C TYR A 148 2.16 10.13 8.15
N LEU A 149 0.92 9.98 8.62
CA LEU A 149 -0.27 9.91 7.74
C LEU A 149 -0.42 11.17 6.89
N ARG A 150 -0.24 12.36 7.47
CA ARG A 150 -0.26 13.63 6.72
C ARG A 150 0.83 13.68 5.65
N GLN A 151 2.04 13.22 5.98
CA GLN A 151 3.15 13.15 5.04
C GLN A 151 2.86 12.17 3.91
N ALA A 152 2.37 10.96 4.21
CA ALA A 152 2.03 9.94 3.22
C ALA A 152 0.91 10.41 2.28
N ALA A 153 -0.14 11.07 2.82
CA ALA A 153 -1.25 11.59 2.05
C ALA A 153 -0.86 12.71 1.05
N SER A 154 0.27 13.38 1.27
CA SER A 154 0.78 14.39 0.34
C SER A 154 1.46 13.81 -0.91
N ARG A 155 1.66 12.49 -0.97
CA ARG A 155 2.39 11.78 -2.03
C ARG A 155 1.44 10.94 -2.87
N SER A 156 1.74 10.86 -4.17
CA SER A 156 1.07 9.95 -5.08
C SER A 156 1.59 8.52 -4.92
N ASP A 157 0.79 7.51 -5.30
CA ASP A 157 1.22 6.11 -5.27
C ASP A 157 2.45 5.85 -6.15
N VAL A 158 2.62 6.59 -7.24
CA VAL A 158 3.81 6.51 -8.11
C VAL A 158 5.06 7.00 -7.37
N GLU A 159 4.98 8.12 -6.67
CA GLU A 159 6.10 8.64 -5.87
C GLU A 159 6.45 7.70 -4.70
N ARG A 160 5.47 7.02 -4.14
CA ARG A 160 5.66 6.04 -3.06
C ARG A 160 6.39 4.77 -3.52
N GLN A 161 6.29 4.40 -4.81
CA GLN A 161 6.91 3.22 -5.41
C GLN A 161 8.34 3.44 -5.93
N ILE A 162 8.90 4.65 -5.87
CA ILE A 162 10.25 4.94 -6.35
C ILE A 162 11.29 4.20 -5.47
N GLU A 163 11.97 3.20 -6.05
CA GLU A 163 12.93 2.34 -5.34
C GLU A 163 14.16 3.08 -4.81
N SER A 164 14.62 4.12 -5.50
CA SER A 164 15.83 4.88 -5.14
C SER A 164 15.64 5.80 -3.94
N ARG A 165 14.45 5.86 -3.37
CA ARG A 165 14.12 6.74 -2.26
C ARG A 165 14.47 6.10 -0.92
N GLU A 166 14.85 6.92 0.05
CA GLU A 166 14.99 6.51 1.43
C GLU A 166 13.64 6.01 1.97
N LYS A 167 13.65 4.77 2.46
CA LYS A 167 12.46 4.15 3.05
C LYS A 167 12.29 4.67 4.47
N THR A 168 11.15 5.26 4.73
CA THR A 168 10.77 5.79 6.05
C THR A 168 9.58 5.02 6.61
N GLY A 169 9.43 5.05 7.92
CA GLY A 169 8.31 4.42 8.61
C GLY A 169 8.24 4.89 10.07
N VAL A 170 7.13 4.63 10.72
CA VAL A 170 6.90 4.95 12.13
C VAL A 170 6.33 3.73 12.84
N PHE A 171 6.79 3.48 14.04
CA PHE A 171 6.32 2.41 14.91
C PHE A 171 4.94 2.74 15.46
N LEU A 172 4.04 1.75 15.56
CA LEU A 172 2.70 1.94 16.13
C LEU A 172 2.65 1.80 17.66
N GLY A 173 3.75 1.36 18.27
CA GLY A 173 3.79 1.03 19.69
C GLY A 173 3.27 -0.37 20.01
N SER A 174 2.87 -1.15 19.03
CA SER A 174 2.35 -2.50 19.17
C SER A 174 3.24 -3.56 18.54
N PHE A 175 3.10 -4.81 18.99
CA PHE A 175 3.83 -5.95 18.50
C PHE A 175 2.86 -7.03 17.99
N ALA A 176 3.22 -7.67 16.89
CA ALA A 176 2.55 -8.86 16.41
C ALA A 176 3.39 -10.09 16.74
N THR A 177 2.74 -11.22 16.99
CA THR A 177 3.45 -12.49 17.22
C THR A 177 3.68 -13.20 15.89
N ASN A 178 4.94 -13.51 15.59
CA ASN A 178 5.27 -14.34 14.43
C ASN A 178 4.74 -15.76 14.65
N PRO A 179 3.77 -16.24 13.84
CA PRO A 179 3.13 -17.54 14.10
C PRO A 179 4.04 -18.75 13.87
N THR A 180 5.22 -18.55 13.26
CA THR A 180 6.14 -19.65 12.95
C THR A 180 7.16 -19.92 14.06
N ASN A 181 7.55 -18.92 14.84
CA ASN A 181 8.54 -19.05 15.90
C ASN A 181 8.08 -18.50 17.27
N GLY A 182 6.93 -17.84 17.32
CA GLY A 182 6.36 -17.26 18.55
C GLY A 182 7.03 -15.96 19.01
N GLU A 183 7.93 -15.39 18.22
CA GLU A 183 8.63 -14.15 18.59
C GLU A 183 7.76 -12.92 18.36
N PRO A 184 7.78 -11.92 19.28
CA PRO A 184 7.13 -10.64 19.04
C PRO A 184 7.93 -9.83 18.01
N ILE A 185 7.24 -9.28 17.02
CA ILE A 185 7.80 -8.40 16.01
C ILE A 185 7.10 -7.04 16.04
N PRO A 186 7.83 -5.91 15.96
CA PRO A 186 7.23 -4.58 16.00
C PRO A 186 6.41 -4.29 14.76
N VAL A 187 5.31 -3.55 14.92
CA VAL A 187 4.39 -3.16 13.84
C VAL A 187 4.62 -1.70 13.46
N PHE A 188 4.94 -1.47 12.21
CA PHE A 188 5.18 -0.13 11.64
C PHE A 188 4.13 0.25 10.61
N ILE A 189 4.03 1.53 10.31
CA ILE A 189 3.44 2.04 9.07
C ILE A 189 4.54 2.59 8.17
N ALA A 190 4.40 2.38 6.86
CA ALA A 190 5.33 2.95 5.89
C ALA A 190 4.64 3.25 4.56
N ASP A 191 5.01 4.37 3.93
CA ASP A 191 4.38 4.85 2.72
C ASP A 191 4.71 4.05 1.45
N TYR A 192 5.73 3.17 1.50
CA TYR A 192 6.03 2.25 0.40
C TYR A 192 5.13 1.01 0.36
N VAL A 193 4.34 0.76 1.42
CA VAL A 193 3.30 -0.27 1.41
C VAL A 193 2.00 0.34 0.92
N LEU A 194 1.36 -0.29 -0.07
CA LEU A 194 0.13 0.20 -0.69
C LEU A 194 -1.05 -0.70 -0.34
N MET A 195 -2.20 -0.09 -0.02
CA MET A 195 -3.46 -0.82 0.26
C MET A 195 -3.97 -1.63 -0.94
N GLY A 196 -3.62 -1.23 -2.16
CA GLY A 196 -4.03 -1.93 -3.38
C GLY A 196 -3.22 -3.19 -3.69
N TYR A 197 -2.21 -3.53 -2.89
CA TYR A 197 -1.35 -4.69 -3.08
C TYR A 197 -1.47 -5.68 -1.90
N GLY A 198 -1.82 -6.93 -2.19
CA GLY A 198 -2.03 -7.97 -1.17
C GLY A 198 -3.13 -7.58 -0.17
N THR A 199 -2.77 -7.58 1.10
CA THR A 199 -3.65 -7.19 2.21
C THR A 199 -3.38 -5.77 2.72
N GLY A 200 -2.42 -5.05 2.13
CA GLY A 200 -1.94 -3.77 2.67
C GLY A 200 -1.00 -3.94 3.87
N ALA A 201 -0.52 -5.17 4.11
CA ALA A 201 0.45 -5.53 5.14
C ALA A 201 1.55 -6.42 4.55
N ILE A 202 2.78 -6.22 4.98
CA ILE A 202 3.97 -6.99 4.58
C ILE A 202 4.86 -7.27 5.77
#